data_31d4f4aa1df95de3922333192fa7a917
#
_entry.id   31d4f4aa1df95de3922333192fa7a917
#
_cell.length_a   1.000
_cell.length_b   1.000
_cell.length_c   1.000
_cell.angle_alpha   90.00
_cell.angle_beta   90.00
_cell.angle_gamma   90.00
#
_symmetry.space_group_name_H-M   'P 1'
#
loop_
_entity.id
_entity.type
_entity.pdbx_description
1 polymer ?
#
loop_
_entity_poly.entity_id
_entity_poly.type
_entity_poly.pdbx_seq_one_letter_code
_entity_poly.pdbx_strand_id
1 'polypeptide(L)'
;MKPGRIVVPLVAVAVMASAVIAYRHIHDGAKPIVAPLATPIGVTLQQVYVGPMLASGIANGKLPVARAVYANAQGMPAYIFDNDTEAGKSTCVEACAKDWPALLAMPDAKAEGDWTLIERSDGGHQWAFKGKPLYVSAKDKPFGQPMGDGAASVWHVALFRPTEELENPDGIETHELPKANGVGLTDNRGMSLYVFDGGAPDARAVCEDASCTYRWKPVSAPEVAQATGEFTIVAGPGGSPQWAFRGQPLFSFEDDNEPGDATGDQPDKHWRAALAVRYFMPEGVTVRRNHFGGVSLATTAGFTLYIRDRSGYMQGHSLRRGIPLVPAAGRQIGLSACDPVCLKNWPALQAPPNAQPSGFWDVATRDDGTRQWTYMGYPLFLYSGDKAPGDMNGNDIYEFLPGQDLFKTANLPPIMPHGSASLVWRQASP
;
A
#
# COMPACT_ATOMS: atom_id res chain seq x y z
N MET A 1 60.20 4.98 55.26
CA MET A 1 59.58 4.33 54.07
C MET A 1 58.47 5.25 53.57
N LYS A 2 58.60 5.85 52.37
CA LYS A 2 57.60 6.72 51.75
C LYS A 2 56.76 5.86 50.78
N PRO A 3 55.41 5.92 50.75
CA PRO A 3 54.61 5.19 49.82
C PRO A 3 54.74 5.78 48.42
N GLY A 4 55.05 4.90 47.43
CA GLY A 4 55.12 5.26 45.99
C GLY A 4 53.75 5.63 45.44
N ARG A 5 53.65 6.75 44.78
CA ARG A 5 52.50 7.17 43.96
C ARG A 5 52.51 6.37 42.66
N ILE A 6 51.47 5.57 42.44
CA ILE A 6 51.18 4.96 41.14
C ILE A 6 50.63 6.05 40.21
N VAL A 7 51.42 6.43 39.21
CA VAL A 7 50.97 7.33 38.15
C VAL A 7 50.28 6.43 37.08
N VAL A 8 48.98 6.43 37.06
CA VAL A 8 48.20 5.85 35.93
C VAL A 8 48.35 6.79 34.73
N PRO A 9 48.83 6.33 33.58
CA PRO A 9 49.01 7.20 32.45
C PRO A 9 47.66 7.74 31.92
N LEU A 10 47.53 9.04 31.85
CA LEU A 10 46.38 9.81 31.33
C LEU A 10 45.91 9.38 29.91
N VAL A 11 46.79 8.68 29.16
CA VAL A 11 46.50 8.19 27.80
C VAL A 11 45.42 7.08 27.80
N ALA A 12 45.36 6.20 28.81
CA ALA A 12 44.38 5.14 28.88
C ALA A 12 42.95 5.65 29.13
N VAL A 13 42.81 6.77 29.84
CA VAL A 13 41.50 7.38 30.12
C VAL A 13 40.94 8.10 28.88
N ALA A 14 41.80 8.71 28.08
CA ALA A 14 41.38 9.41 26.85
C ALA A 14 40.87 8.43 25.76
N VAL A 15 41.52 7.26 25.61
CA VAL A 15 41.10 6.25 24.63
C VAL A 15 39.76 5.60 25.01
N MET A 16 39.55 5.33 26.31
CA MET A 16 38.25 4.80 26.77
C MET A 16 37.12 5.83 26.68
N ALA A 17 37.40 7.12 26.96
CA ALA A 17 36.40 8.15 26.80
C ALA A 17 36.02 8.37 25.33
N SER A 18 36.97 8.32 24.41
CA SER A 18 36.73 8.40 22.96
C SER A 18 35.95 7.19 22.43
N ALA A 19 36.23 5.99 22.92
CA ALA A 19 35.49 4.78 22.55
C ALA A 19 34.04 4.80 23.10
N VAL A 20 33.83 5.31 24.30
CA VAL A 20 32.48 5.46 24.88
C VAL A 20 31.69 6.57 24.18
N ILE A 21 32.33 7.66 23.76
CA ILE A 21 31.69 8.72 22.98
C ILE A 21 31.37 8.22 21.56
N ALA A 22 32.28 7.50 20.90
CA ALA A 22 32.02 6.86 19.62
C ALA A 22 30.91 5.80 19.72
N TYR A 23 30.91 5.00 20.76
CA TYR A 23 29.85 4.01 21.04
C TYR A 23 28.50 4.67 21.31
N ARG A 24 28.45 5.79 22.05
CA ARG A 24 27.23 6.58 22.24
C ARG A 24 26.74 7.26 20.96
N HIS A 25 27.62 7.79 20.12
CA HIS A 25 27.23 8.39 18.82
C HIS A 25 26.74 7.34 17.81
N ILE A 26 27.16 6.08 17.92
CA ILE A 26 26.66 4.98 17.08
C ILE A 26 25.27 4.48 17.60
N HIS A 27 24.99 4.65 18.90
CA HIS A 27 23.75 4.19 19.50
C HIS A 27 22.69 5.30 19.74
N ASP A 28 23.07 6.56 19.63
CA ASP A 28 22.10 7.67 19.67
C ASP A 28 21.42 7.82 18.30
N GLY A 29 20.41 6.96 18.05
CA GLY A 29 19.29 7.26 17.18
C GLY A 29 19.47 6.96 15.70
N ALA A 30 19.85 5.75 15.33
CA ALA A 30 19.36 5.26 14.03
C ALA A 30 17.82 5.24 14.11
N LYS A 31 17.17 6.23 13.49
CA LYS A 31 15.71 6.20 13.35
C LYS A 31 15.34 4.91 12.65
N PRO A 32 14.30 4.21 13.11
CA PRO A 32 13.84 3.01 12.41
C PRO A 32 13.60 3.37 10.94
N ILE A 33 14.13 2.55 10.04
CA ILE A 33 13.94 2.74 8.60
C ILE A 33 12.51 2.29 8.30
N VAL A 34 11.61 3.25 8.28
CA VAL A 34 10.22 3.01 7.89
C VAL A 34 10.17 2.88 6.38
N ALA A 35 9.56 1.81 5.86
CA ALA A 35 9.35 1.65 4.43
C ALA A 35 8.62 2.88 3.85
N PRO A 36 9.05 3.40 2.68
CA PRO A 36 8.42 4.56 2.07
C PRO A 36 6.95 4.26 1.72
N LEU A 37 6.12 5.30 1.73
CA LEU A 37 4.74 5.17 1.23
C LEU A 37 4.76 4.88 -0.28
N ALA A 38 3.85 4.00 -0.71
CA ALA A 38 3.64 3.69 -2.12
C ALA A 38 3.20 4.93 -2.91
N THR A 39 2.46 5.83 -2.25
CA THR A 39 2.01 7.11 -2.80
C THR A 39 2.07 8.20 -1.74
N PRO A 40 2.46 9.44 -2.10
CA PRO A 40 2.33 10.56 -1.18
C PRO A 40 0.85 10.95 -1.00
N ILE A 41 0.59 11.76 0.01
CA ILE A 41 -0.74 12.34 0.23
C ILE A 41 -1.16 13.15 -1.01
N GLY A 42 -2.41 12.94 -1.46
CA GLY A 42 -2.97 13.56 -2.66
C GLY A 42 -2.74 12.76 -3.95
N VAL A 43 -1.96 11.67 -3.91
CA VAL A 43 -1.84 10.72 -5.02
C VAL A 43 -2.55 9.43 -4.66
N THR A 44 -3.44 8.97 -5.52
CA THR A 44 -4.23 7.75 -5.32
C THR A 44 -3.82 6.63 -6.27
N LEU A 45 -4.26 5.42 -5.99
CA LEU A 45 -4.13 4.25 -6.85
C LEU A 45 -5.51 3.84 -7.38
N GLN A 46 -5.56 3.53 -8.66
CA GLN A 46 -6.80 3.08 -9.31
C GLN A 46 -6.55 1.80 -10.09
N GLN A 47 -7.54 0.92 -10.05
CA GLN A 47 -7.58 -0.24 -10.93
C GLN A 47 -8.21 0.17 -12.27
N VAL A 48 -7.46 0.02 -13.34
CA VAL A 48 -7.90 0.31 -14.72
C VAL A 48 -7.59 -0.89 -15.63
N TYR A 49 -8.25 -0.93 -16.77
CA TYR A 49 -7.89 -1.90 -17.80
C TYR A 49 -6.93 -1.21 -18.79
N VAL A 50 -5.74 -1.78 -18.93
CA VAL A 50 -4.72 -1.31 -19.90
C VAL A 50 -4.68 -2.27 -21.07
N GLY A 51 -4.69 -1.69 -22.29
CA GLY A 51 -4.66 -2.42 -23.54
C GLY A 51 -5.83 -2.06 -24.47
N PRO A 52 -5.81 -2.53 -25.72
CA PRO A 52 -6.83 -2.17 -26.70
C PRO A 52 -8.19 -2.75 -26.27
N MET A 53 -9.10 -1.87 -25.84
CA MET A 53 -10.50 -2.19 -25.64
C MET A 53 -11.28 -1.92 -26.92
N LEU A 54 -11.82 -2.97 -27.55
CA LEU A 54 -12.87 -2.80 -28.56
C LEU A 54 -14.23 -2.62 -27.87
N ALA A 55 -15.18 -2.04 -28.56
CA ALA A 55 -16.56 -1.89 -28.09
C ALA A 55 -17.20 -3.24 -27.66
N SER A 56 -16.66 -4.37 -28.09
CA SER A 56 -17.02 -5.73 -27.69
C SER A 56 -16.27 -6.24 -26.44
N GLY A 57 -15.38 -5.45 -25.85
CA GLY A 57 -14.61 -5.84 -24.63
C GLY A 57 -13.43 -6.78 -24.86
N ILE A 58 -13.23 -7.28 -26.07
CA ILE A 58 -12.13 -8.23 -26.39
C ILE A 58 -11.48 -7.80 -27.72
N ALA A 59 -10.23 -7.34 -27.65
CA ALA A 59 -9.42 -7.11 -28.83
C ALA A 59 -8.53 -8.33 -29.10
N ASN A 60 -8.60 -8.90 -30.30
CA ASN A 60 -7.76 -10.00 -30.76
C ASN A 60 -7.73 -11.23 -29.83
N GLY A 61 -8.84 -11.53 -29.15
CA GLY A 61 -8.94 -12.68 -28.22
C GLY A 61 -8.18 -12.53 -26.91
N LYS A 62 -7.54 -11.38 -26.65
CA LYS A 62 -6.88 -11.09 -25.38
C LYS A 62 -7.79 -10.28 -24.50
N LEU A 63 -8.04 -10.77 -23.29
CA LEU A 63 -8.76 -10.03 -22.26
C LEU A 63 -7.90 -8.83 -21.82
N PRO A 64 -8.51 -7.65 -21.59
CA PRO A 64 -7.80 -6.52 -21.00
C PRO A 64 -7.31 -6.93 -19.59
N VAL A 65 -6.09 -6.52 -19.26
CA VAL A 65 -5.48 -6.83 -17.97
C VAL A 65 -5.72 -5.67 -17.03
N ALA A 66 -6.29 -5.96 -15.86
CA ALA A 66 -6.39 -4.97 -14.79
C ALA A 66 -4.99 -4.59 -14.31
N ARG A 67 -4.72 -3.29 -14.20
CA ARG A 67 -3.48 -2.72 -13.70
C ARG A 67 -3.79 -1.63 -12.70
N ALA A 68 -2.97 -1.53 -11.67
CA ALA A 68 -2.98 -0.36 -10.80
C ALA A 68 -2.20 0.77 -11.48
N VAL A 69 -2.77 1.97 -11.48
CA VAL A 69 -2.16 3.19 -12.01
C VAL A 69 -2.20 4.28 -10.96
N TYR A 70 -1.24 5.18 -11.03
CA TYR A 70 -1.31 6.39 -10.23
C TYR A 70 -2.41 7.31 -10.74
N ALA A 71 -3.00 8.07 -9.84
CA ALA A 71 -4.01 9.08 -10.15
C ALA A 71 -3.90 10.26 -9.16
N ASN A 72 -4.48 11.40 -9.53
CA ASN A 72 -4.61 12.51 -8.58
C ASN A 72 -5.75 12.28 -7.58
N ALA A 73 -5.88 13.20 -6.61
CA ALA A 73 -6.93 13.16 -5.58
C ALA A 73 -8.37 13.19 -6.14
N GLN A 74 -8.57 13.67 -7.36
CA GLN A 74 -9.87 13.67 -8.04
C GLN A 74 -10.12 12.39 -8.83
N GLY A 75 -9.17 11.45 -8.82
CA GLY A 75 -9.27 10.18 -9.55
C GLY A 75 -9.01 10.32 -11.04
N MET A 76 -8.24 11.31 -11.46
CA MET A 76 -7.76 11.41 -12.84
C MET A 76 -6.50 10.57 -13.00
N PRO A 77 -6.45 9.58 -13.90
CA PRO A 77 -5.24 8.79 -14.14
C PRO A 77 -4.02 9.67 -14.44
N ALA A 78 -2.87 9.26 -13.92
CA ALA A 78 -1.61 9.95 -14.15
C ALA A 78 -0.86 9.38 -15.36
N TYR A 79 -0.07 10.24 -16.01
CA TYR A 79 0.72 9.92 -17.20
C TYR A 79 2.15 10.42 -17.07
N ILE A 80 3.05 9.78 -17.80
CA ILE A 80 4.42 10.21 -18.06
C ILE A 80 4.55 10.64 -19.51
N PHE A 81 5.50 11.54 -19.78
CA PHE A 81 5.79 12.08 -21.09
C PHE A 81 7.22 11.71 -21.50
N ASP A 82 7.39 11.02 -22.64
CA ASP A 82 8.71 10.51 -23.07
C ASP A 82 9.71 11.63 -23.37
N ASN A 83 9.22 12.80 -23.81
CA ASN A 83 10.05 13.95 -24.07
C ASN A 83 10.60 14.62 -22.81
N ASP A 84 10.17 14.24 -21.62
CA ASP A 84 10.79 14.61 -20.35
C ASP A 84 12.04 13.75 -20.13
N THR A 85 13.12 14.11 -20.80
CA THR A 85 14.38 13.36 -20.82
C THR A 85 15.32 13.73 -19.68
N GLU A 86 15.11 14.89 -19.05
CA GLU A 86 15.88 15.39 -17.90
C GLU A 86 15.08 15.15 -16.60
N ALA A 87 15.68 14.42 -15.67
CA ALA A 87 15.01 14.11 -14.41
C ALA A 87 14.60 15.36 -13.64
N GLY A 88 13.35 15.39 -13.17
CA GLY A 88 12.82 16.51 -12.41
C GLY A 88 12.50 17.76 -13.23
N LYS A 89 12.48 17.65 -14.56
CA LYS A 89 12.17 18.77 -15.46
C LYS A 89 11.00 18.44 -16.39
N SER A 90 9.98 19.27 -16.32
CA SER A 90 8.81 19.19 -17.20
C SER A 90 9.05 20.00 -18.48
N THR A 91 8.84 19.37 -19.64
CA THR A 91 8.89 20.03 -20.95
C THR A 91 7.49 20.34 -21.49
N CYS A 92 6.42 19.81 -20.88
CA CYS A 92 5.04 20.09 -21.24
C CYS A 92 4.57 21.42 -20.61
N VAL A 93 4.68 22.50 -21.36
CA VAL A 93 4.33 23.85 -20.96
C VAL A 93 3.33 24.49 -21.95
N GLU A 94 2.74 25.64 -21.60
CA GLU A 94 1.86 26.43 -22.45
C GLU A 94 0.72 25.63 -23.12
N ALA A 95 0.77 25.45 -24.44
CA ALA A 95 -0.26 24.71 -25.18
C ALA A 95 -0.35 23.24 -24.77
N CYS A 96 0.80 22.60 -24.53
CA CYS A 96 0.86 21.23 -24.05
C CYS A 96 0.14 21.08 -22.68
N ALA A 97 0.38 22.00 -21.76
CA ALA A 97 -0.21 21.95 -20.42
C ALA A 97 -1.74 22.13 -20.40
N LYS A 98 -2.36 22.60 -21.48
CA LYS A 98 -3.82 22.65 -21.60
C LYS A 98 -4.42 21.26 -21.82
N ASP A 99 -3.78 20.44 -22.65
CA ASP A 99 -4.22 19.07 -22.90
C ASP A 99 -3.73 18.09 -21.83
N TRP A 100 -2.57 18.40 -21.25
CA TRP A 100 -1.87 17.58 -20.27
C TRP A 100 -1.50 18.39 -19.01
N PRO A 101 -2.49 18.76 -18.20
CA PRO A 101 -2.23 19.47 -16.95
C PRO A 101 -1.27 18.69 -16.04
N ALA A 102 -0.38 19.41 -15.36
CA ALA A 102 0.51 18.82 -14.37
C ALA A 102 -0.26 18.15 -13.22
N LEU A 103 0.21 17.01 -12.74
CA LEU A 103 -0.27 16.44 -11.49
C LEU A 103 0.30 17.26 -10.34
N LEU A 104 -0.50 18.18 -9.83
CA LEU A 104 -0.08 19.16 -8.81
C LEU A 104 0.01 18.49 -7.44
N ALA A 105 1.06 18.87 -6.70
CA ALA A 105 1.21 18.52 -5.30
C ALA A 105 0.46 19.52 -4.40
N MET A 106 0.11 19.09 -3.21
CA MET A 106 -0.47 19.97 -2.20
C MET A 106 0.58 20.98 -1.71
N PRO A 107 0.18 22.16 -1.21
CA PRO A 107 1.12 23.22 -0.80
C PRO A 107 2.13 22.78 0.28
N ASP A 108 1.74 21.84 1.15
CA ASP A 108 2.55 21.30 2.25
C ASP A 108 3.19 19.94 1.93
N ALA A 109 3.09 19.50 0.67
CA ALA A 109 3.63 18.23 0.21
C ALA A 109 5.16 18.18 0.40
N LYS A 110 5.66 17.01 0.75
CA LYS A 110 7.09 16.75 0.91
C LYS A 110 7.51 15.59 0.03
N ALA A 111 8.72 15.69 -0.51
CA ALA A 111 9.35 14.56 -1.19
C ALA A 111 9.53 13.39 -0.24
N GLU A 112 9.22 12.17 -0.70
CA GLU A 112 9.37 10.93 0.06
C GLU A 112 9.72 9.77 -0.88
N GLY A 113 10.81 9.07 -0.61
CA GLY A 113 11.28 7.96 -1.45
C GLY A 113 11.50 8.39 -2.90
N ASP A 114 10.87 7.71 -3.84
CA ASP A 114 10.95 7.99 -5.28
C ASP A 114 10.11 9.20 -5.73
N TRP A 115 9.36 9.80 -4.82
CA TRP A 115 8.50 10.95 -5.09
C TRP A 115 9.24 12.25 -4.83
N THR A 116 9.34 13.08 -5.85
CA THR A 116 9.98 14.40 -5.80
C THR A 116 9.04 15.50 -6.27
N LEU A 117 9.38 16.75 -5.95
CA LEU A 117 8.61 17.93 -6.31
C LEU A 117 9.37 18.73 -7.34
N ILE A 118 8.69 19.13 -8.40
CA ILE A 118 9.20 20.03 -9.44
C ILE A 118 8.56 21.39 -9.19
N GLU A 119 9.40 22.42 -9.02
CA GLU A 119 8.95 23.80 -8.96
C GLU A 119 8.53 24.27 -10.36
N ARG A 120 7.34 24.80 -10.47
CA ARG A 120 6.77 25.30 -11.71
C ARG A 120 6.89 26.82 -11.80
N SER A 121 6.99 27.32 -13.02
CA SER A 121 7.04 28.78 -13.26
C SER A 121 5.77 29.54 -12.82
N ASP A 122 4.64 28.84 -12.64
CA ASP A 122 3.37 29.37 -12.12
C ASP A 122 3.29 29.38 -10.57
N GLY A 123 4.38 29.00 -9.89
CA GLY A 123 4.50 28.97 -8.43
C GLY A 123 3.90 27.70 -7.76
N GLY A 124 3.38 26.76 -8.54
CA GLY A 124 2.93 25.47 -8.04
C GLY A 124 4.04 24.42 -8.00
N HIS A 125 3.76 23.32 -7.29
CA HIS A 125 4.65 22.15 -7.31
C HIS A 125 3.96 21.01 -8.06
N GLN A 126 4.72 20.32 -8.92
CA GLN A 126 4.27 19.16 -9.67
C GLN A 126 4.95 17.91 -9.11
N TRP A 127 4.17 16.85 -8.93
CA TRP A 127 4.75 15.56 -8.58
C TRP A 127 5.56 14.96 -9.73
N ALA A 128 6.71 14.42 -9.37
CA ALA A 128 7.49 13.51 -10.20
C ALA A 128 7.73 12.19 -9.46
N PHE A 129 7.65 11.10 -10.17
CA PHE A 129 7.96 9.76 -9.67
C PHE A 129 9.19 9.23 -10.40
N LYS A 130 10.23 8.84 -9.64
CA LYS A 130 11.54 8.40 -10.19
C LYS A 130 12.10 9.38 -11.21
N GLY A 131 12.01 10.67 -10.90
CA GLY A 131 12.49 11.77 -11.75
C GLY A 131 11.60 12.07 -12.96
N LYS A 132 10.54 11.30 -13.24
CA LYS A 132 9.59 11.55 -14.33
C LYS A 132 8.44 12.44 -13.85
N PRO A 133 8.24 13.63 -14.44
CA PRO A 133 7.08 14.47 -14.16
C PRO A 133 5.77 13.74 -14.44
N LEU A 134 4.76 13.96 -13.62
CA LEU A 134 3.44 13.35 -13.78
C LEU A 134 2.39 14.37 -14.22
N TYR A 135 1.50 13.92 -15.09
CA TYR A 135 0.45 14.72 -15.71
C TYR A 135 -0.90 14.00 -15.61
N VAL A 136 -1.97 14.72 -15.88
CA VAL A 136 -3.30 14.14 -16.12
C VAL A 136 -3.75 14.53 -17.54
N SER A 137 -4.66 13.75 -18.14
CA SER A 137 -5.21 14.11 -19.44
C SER A 137 -6.50 14.91 -19.28
N ALA A 138 -6.62 16.06 -19.95
CA ALA A 138 -7.85 16.86 -19.98
C ALA A 138 -9.02 16.11 -20.63
N LYS A 139 -8.77 15.02 -21.37
CA LYS A 139 -9.79 14.20 -22.03
C LYS A 139 -10.32 13.08 -21.13
N ASP A 140 -9.63 12.77 -20.04
CA ASP A 140 -10.06 11.73 -19.12
C ASP A 140 -11.20 12.19 -18.22
N LYS A 141 -11.86 11.22 -17.62
CA LYS A 141 -12.88 11.46 -16.61
C LYS A 141 -12.40 10.93 -15.27
N PRO A 142 -12.77 11.57 -14.16
CA PRO A 142 -12.49 11.04 -12.83
C PRO A 142 -12.92 9.57 -12.74
N PHE A 143 -12.00 8.70 -12.27
CA PHE A 143 -12.18 7.24 -12.13
C PHE A 143 -12.52 6.52 -13.44
N GLY A 144 -12.26 7.16 -14.57
CA GLY A 144 -12.41 6.60 -15.91
C GLY A 144 -11.19 5.78 -16.34
N GLN A 145 -11.33 5.20 -17.54
CA GLN A 145 -10.19 4.55 -18.19
C GLN A 145 -9.19 5.60 -18.69
N PRO A 146 -7.89 5.28 -18.72
CA PRO A 146 -6.85 6.19 -19.18
C PRO A 146 -6.87 6.32 -20.71
N MET A 147 -7.72 7.20 -21.22
CA MET A 147 -7.92 7.40 -22.68
C MET A 147 -6.73 8.07 -23.37
N GLY A 148 -5.81 8.63 -22.59
CA GLY A 148 -4.59 9.26 -23.09
C GLY A 148 -3.42 8.30 -23.32
N ASP A 149 -3.54 7.03 -22.91
CA ASP A 149 -2.46 6.06 -23.04
C ASP A 149 -2.13 5.80 -24.54
N GLY A 150 -0.84 5.89 -24.89
CA GLY A 150 -0.36 5.80 -26.27
C GLY A 150 -0.56 7.07 -27.12
N ALA A 151 -1.06 8.16 -26.58
CA ALA A 151 -1.29 9.39 -27.34
C ALA A 151 0.03 9.92 -27.94
N ALA A 152 -0.02 10.23 -29.24
CA ALA A 152 1.14 10.63 -30.04
C ALA A 152 2.38 9.71 -29.91
N SER A 153 2.20 8.48 -29.41
CA SER A 153 3.26 7.50 -29.12
C SER A 153 4.32 7.99 -28.12
N VAL A 154 4.04 9.02 -27.32
CA VAL A 154 4.95 9.62 -26.31
C VAL A 154 4.29 9.83 -24.95
N TRP A 155 3.01 9.53 -24.82
CA TRP A 155 2.27 9.60 -23.55
C TRP A 155 1.91 8.21 -23.08
N HIS A 156 2.27 7.88 -21.85
CA HIS A 156 2.01 6.57 -21.27
C HIS A 156 1.39 6.71 -19.89
N VAL A 157 0.39 5.88 -19.61
CA VAL A 157 -0.19 5.84 -18.28
C VAL A 157 0.87 5.43 -17.25
N ALA A 158 0.91 6.13 -16.13
CA ALA A 158 1.86 5.87 -15.06
C ALA A 158 1.40 4.65 -14.25
N LEU A 159 1.98 3.48 -14.55
CA LEU A 159 1.67 2.22 -13.89
C LEU A 159 2.26 2.16 -12.48
N PHE A 160 1.50 1.64 -11.53
CA PHE A 160 2.00 1.29 -10.21
C PHE A 160 2.70 -0.07 -10.28
N ARG A 161 4.01 -0.06 -10.13
CA ARG A 161 4.89 -1.22 -10.23
C ARG A 161 5.99 -1.15 -9.17
N PRO A 162 5.64 -1.34 -7.89
CA PRO A 162 6.54 -1.05 -6.78
C PRO A 162 7.77 -1.96 -6.72
N THR A 163 7.81 -3.04 -7.50
CA THR A 163 8.82 -4.10 -7.38
C THR A 163 9.71 -4.27 -8.62
N GLU A 164 9.40 -3.59 -9.73
CA GLU A 164 10.13 -3.82 -11.00
C GLU A 164 11.62 -3.47 -10.97
N GLU A 165 12.07 -2.70 -9.99
CA GLU A 165 13.45 -2.21 -9.92
C GLU A 165 14.23 -2.68 -8.68
N LEU A 166 13.65 -3.56 -7.87
CA LEU A 166 14.39 -4.17 -6.78
C LEU A 166 15.29 -5.28 -7.34
N GLU A 167 16.59 -5.08 -7.22
CA GLU A 167 17.58 -6.11 -7.55
C GLU A 167 17.68 -7.09 -6.37
N ASN A 168 16.75 -8.05 -6.34
CA ASN A 168 16.71 -9.04 -5.29
C ASN A 168 17.86 -10.05 -5.42
N PRO A 169 18.52 -10.43 -4.31
CA PRO A 169 19.42 -11.56 -4.30
C PRO A 169 18.69 -12.88 -4.59
N ASP A 170 19.41 -13.87 -5.07
CA ASP A 170 18.88 -15.22 -5.26
C ASP A 170 18.21 -15.75 -3.98
N GLY A 171 16.98 -16.25 -4.12
CA GLY A 171 16.18 -16.78 -3.01
C GLY A 171 15.38 -15.75 -2.22
N ILE A 172 15.47 -14.47 -2.58
CA ILE A 172 14.62 -13.40 -2.05
C ILE A 172 13.74 -12.88 -3.19
N GLU A 173 12.44 -12.83 -2.95
CA GLU A 173 11.44 -12.34 -3.89
C GLU A 173 10.67 -11.17 -3.29
N THR A 174 9.85 -10.51 -4.08
CA THR A 174 9.03 -9.38 -3.65
C THR A 174 7.59 -9.64 -4.02
N HIS A 175 6.70 -9.65 -3.02
CA HIS A 175 5.29 -9.93 -3.20
C HIS A 175 4.41 -8.91 -2.47
N GLU A 176 3.15 -8.82 -2.93
CA GLU A 176 2.09 -8.19 -2.14
C GLU A 176 1.92 -8.91 -0.81
N LEU A 177 1.99 -8.16 0.28
CA LEU A 177 1.77 -8.64 1.65
C LEU A 177 0.57 -7.90 2.28
N PRO A 178 -0.67 -8.24 1.91
CA PRO A 178 -1.85 -7.53 2.43
C PRO A 178 -1.93 -7.58 3.96
N LYS A 179 -1.43 -8.66 4.58
CA LYS A 179 -1.39 -8.83 6.04
C LYS A 179 -0.41 -7.87 6.73
N ALA A 180 0.57 -7.33 5.99
CA ALA A 180 1.52 -6.32 6.45
C ALA A 180 1.26 -4.93 5.83
N ASN A 181 0.17 -4.77 5.07
CA ASN A 181 -0.23 -3.52 4.44
C ASN A 181 0.85 -2.92 3.53
N GLY A 182 1.38 -3.72 2.61
CA GLY A 182 2.39 -3.25 1.66
C GLY A 182 2.89 -4.32 0.72
N VAL A 183 3.96 -3.99 0.01
CA VAL A 183 4.73 -4.92 -0.81
C VAL A 183 6.03 -5.19 -0.08
N GLY A 184 6.34 -6.43 0.15
CA GLY A 184 7.47 -6.82 0.98
C GLY A 184 8.28 -7.99 0.44
N LEU A 185 9.37 -8.25 1.14
CA LEU A 185 10.29 -9.33 0.82
C LEU A 185 9.75 -10.66 1.33
N THR A 186 9.94 -11.69 0.51
CA THR A 186 9.64 -13.07 0.85
C THR A 186 10.82 -13.98 0.50
N ASP A 187 10.84 -15.17 1.03
CA ASP A 187 11.68 -16.23 0.49
C ASP A 187 11.05 -16.80 -0.82
N ASN A 188 11.76 -17.71 -1.49
CA ASN A 188 11.32 -18.37 -2.72
C ASN A 188 10.08 -19.28 -2.55
N ARG A 189 9.58 -19.47 -1.34
CA ARG A 189 8.33 -20.15 -1.03
C ARG A 189 7.19 -19.17 -0.78
N GLY A 190 7.47 -17.86 -0.87
CA GLY A 190 6.50 -16.79 -0.60
C GLY A 190 6.32 -16.48 0.90
N MET A 191 7.19 -17.00 1.78
CA MET A 191 7.16 -16.74 3.22
C MET A 191 7.74 -15.37 3.52
N SER A 192 7.08 -14.56 4.32
CA SER A 192 7.49 -13.18 4.60
C SER A 192 8.85 -13.11 5.32
N LEU A 193 9.62 -12.11 4.95
CA LEU A 193 10.84 -11.75 5.64
C LEU A 193 10.63 -10.53 6.53
N TYR A 194 11.46 -10.44 7.58
CA TYR A 194 11.27 -9.47 8.65
C TYR A 194 12.57 -8.76 8.99
N VAL A 195 12.43 -7.59 9.57
CA VAL A 195 13.49 -6.79 10.17
C VAL A 195 13.12 -6.41 11.60
N PHE A 196 14.14 -6.07 12.40
CA PHE A 196 13.94 -5.56 13.76
C PHE A 196 14.17 -4.04 13.79
N ASP A 197 13.15 -3.26 14.13
CA ASP A 197 13.19 -1.79 14.15
C ASP A 197 13.61 -1.18 15.50
N GLY A 198 14.01 -2.01 16.47
CA GLY A 198 14.45 -1.59 17.80
C GLY A 198 15.84 -0.95 17.88
N GLY A 199 16.40 -0.52 16.74
CA GLY A 199 17.64 0.28 16.70
C GLY A 199 18.94 -0.50 16.88
N ALA A 200 18.95 -1.83 16.75
CA ALA A 200 20.14 -2.64 16.76
C ALA A 200 20.69 -2.87 15.34
N PRO A 201 21.81 -2.26 14.96
CA PRO A 201 22.41 -2.44 13.63
C PRO A 201 23.12 -3.78 13.46
N ASP A 202 23.33 -4.54 14.53
CA ASP A 202 24.02 -5.81 14.55
C ASP A 202 23.00 -6.96 14.71
N ALA A 203 22.93 -7.84 13.74
CA ALA A 203 22.05 -9.01 13.75
C ALA A 203 22.23 -9.86 15.01
N ARG A 204 23.45 -9.94 15.54
CA ARG A 204 23.77 -10.68 16.77
C ARG A 204 23.13 -10.04 17.99
N ALA A 205 23.10 -8.70 18.05
CA ALA A 205 22.44 -7.98 19.14
C ALA A 205 20.91 -8.14 19.13
N VAL A 206 20.33 -8.43 17.95
CA VAL A 206 18.90 -8.64 17.80
C VAL A 206 18.46 -10.02 18.27
N CYS A 207 19.22 -11.07 17.91
CA CYS A 207 18.78 -12.45 18.08
C CYS A 207 20.00 -13.38 18.20
N GLU A 208 20.58 -13.48 19.38
CA GLU A 208 21.78 -14.30 19.64
C GLU A 208 21.48 -15.57 20.46
N ASP A 209 20.46 -15.54 21.31
CA ASP A 209 20.09 -16.70 22.12
C ASP A 209 19.26 -17.73 21.35
N ALA A 210 19.33 -18.99 21.82
CA ALA A 210 18.68 -20.11 21.14
C ALA A 210 17.16 -20.01 21.07
N SER A 211 16.52 -19.31 22.02
CA SER A 211 15.05 -19.13 22.02
C SER A 211 14.62 -18.15 20.94
N CYS A 212 15.39 -17.09 20.75
CA CYS A 212 15.16 -16.14 19.66
C CYS A 212 15.43 -16.78 18.31
N THR A 213 16.60 -17.41 18.10
CA THR A 213 16.98 -18.01 16.81
C THR A 213 16.11 -19.21 16.42
N TYR A 214 15.42 -19.83 17.37
CA TYR A 214 14.39 -20.83 17.07
C TYR A 214 13.19 -20.23 16.34
N ARG A 215 12.70 -19.07 16.78
CA ARG A 215 11.53 -18.40 16.20
C ARG A 215 11.88 -17.49 15.02
N TRP A 216 13.03 -16.82 15.10
CA TRP A 216 13.51 -15.84 14.13
C TRP A 216 14.78 -16.37 13.48
N LYS A 217 14.61 -17.00 12.31
CA LYS A 217 15.73 -17.61 11.60
C LYS A 217 16.42 -16.57 10.72
N PRO A 218 17.73 -16.33 10.91
CA PRO A 218 18.49 -15.44 10.04
C PRO A 218 18.40 -15.89 8.58
N VAL A 219 18.20 -14.93 7.66
CA VAL A 219 18.24 -15.19 6.22
C VAL A 219 19.72 -15.27 5.80
N SER A 220 20.23 -16.49 5.65
CA SER A 220 21.63 -16.72 5.32
C SER A 220 21.99 -16.18 3.95
N ALA A 221 23.14 -15.51 3.85
CA ALA A 221 23.77 -15.16 2.59
C ALA A 221 24.82 -16.22 2.23
N PRO A 222 24.97 -16.59 0.93
CA PRO A 222 26.10 -17.42 0.51
C PRO A 222 27.44 -16.76 0.85
N GLU A 223 28.48 -17.56 1.15
CA GLU A 223 29.82 -17.01 1.49
C GLU A 223 30.42 -16.13 0.38
N VAL A 224 30.04 -16.39 -0.88
CA VAL A 224 30.50 -15.66 -2.06
C VAL A 224 29.55 -14.54 -2.47
N ALA A 225 28.45 -14.32 -1.71
CA ALA A 225 27.48 -13.27 -2.01
C ALA A 225 28.12 -11.88 -1.96
N GLN A 226 27.59 -11.00 -2.79
CA GLN A 226 27.97 -9.60 -2.82
C GLN A 226 26.74 -8.73 -2.57
N ALA A 227 26.96 -7.53 -2.03
CA ALA A 227 25.90 -6.55 -1.90
C ALA A 227 25.33 -6.20 -3.29
N THR A 228 24.01 -6.07 -3.39
CA THR A 228 23.29 -5.68 -4.61
C THR A 228 22.11 -4.78 -4.27
N GLY A 229 21.94 -3.68 -5.01
CA GLY A 229 20.87 -2.73 -4.76
C GLY A 229 20.80 -2.26 -3.30
N GLU A 230 19.67 -2.48 -2.67
CA GLU A 230 19.43 -2.13 -1.25
C GLU A 230 19.82 -3.27 -0.27
N PHE A 231 20.43 -4.36 -0.78
CA PHE A 231 20.84 -5.51 0.03
C PHE A 231 22.33 -5.46 0.34
N THR A 232 22.66 -5.75 1.60
CA THR A 232 24.02 -5.86 2.11
C THR A 232 24.18 -7.16 2.90
N ILE A 233 25.44 -7.51 3.23
CA ILE A 233 25.75 -8.69 4.02
C ILE A 233 26.30 -8.24 5.37
N VAL A 234 25.75 -8.78 6.43
CA VAL A 234 26.15 -8.50 7.81
C VAL A 234 26.56 -9.82 8.51
N ALA A 235 27.24 -9.71 9.63
CA ALA A 235 27.53 -10.86 10.47
C ALA A 235 26.27 -11.24 11.27
N GLY A 236 25.74 -12.41 11.01
CA GLY A 236 24.64 -13.01 11.77
C GLY A 236 25.10 -13.73 13.03
N PRO A 237 24.20 -14.44 13.72
CA PRO A 237 24.51 -15.27 14.87
C PRO A 237 25.65 -16.26 14.55
N GLY A 238 26.61 -16.39 15.47
CA GLY A 238 27.80 -17.22 15.25
C GLY A 238 28.78 -16.71 14.19
N GLY A 239 28.57 -15.47 13.65
CA GLY A 239 29.44 -14.87 12.63
C GLY A 239 29.16 -15.31 11.20
N SER A 240 28.11 -16.08 10.94
CA SER A 240 27.72 -16.51 9.60
C SER A 240 27.20 -15.33 8.76
N PRO A 241 27.44 -15.33 7.42
CA PRO A 241 26.91 -14.26 6.56
C PRO A 241 25.37 -14.27 6.56
N GLN A 242 24.78 -13.09 6.73
CA GLN A 242 23.33 -12.87 6.74
C GLN A 242 22.95 -11.72 5.83
N TRP A 243 21.89 -11.88 5.06
CA TRP A 243 21.33 -10.79 4.29
C TRP A 243 20.74 -9.70 5.19
N ALA A 244 20.98 -8.46 4.80
CA ALA A 244 20.33 -7.28 5.37
C ALA A 244 19.72 -6.44 4.25
N PHE A 245 18.56 -5.88 4.50
CA PHE A 245 17.84 -4.98 3.59
C PHE A 245 17.83 -3.57 4.20
N ARG A 246 18.27 -2.56 3.44
CA ARG A 246 18.40 -1.17 3.92
C ARG A 246 19.16 -1.10 5.25
N GLY A 247 20.20 -1.93 5.39
CA GLY A 247 21.04 -1.98 6.59
C GLY A 247 20.44 -2.73 7.78
N GLN A 248 19.24 -3.31 7.65
CA GLN A 248 18.59 -4.10 8.70
C GLN A 248 18.69 -5.60 8.39
N PRO A 249 19.20 -6.43 9.31
CA PRO A 249 19.29 -7.87 9.12
C PRO A 249 17.93 -8.51 8.85
N LEU A 250 17.89 -9.44 7.90
CA LEU A 250 16.66 -10.15 7.50
C LEU A 250 16.49 -11.45 8.27
N PHE A 251 15.27 -11.72 8.67
CA PHE A 251 14.84 -12.93 9.36
C PHE A 251 13.59 -13.51 8.73
N SER A 252 13.39 -14.81 8.84
CA SER A 252 12.09 -15.46 8.67
C SER A 252 11.49 -15.79 10.02
N PHE A 253 10.18 -16.01 10.08
CA PHE A 253 9.46 -16.30 11.31
C PHE A 253 8.85 -17.70 11.29
N GLU A 254 9.07 -18.48 12.35
CA GLU A 254 8.69 -19.88 12.43
C GLU A 254 7.18 -20.12 12.38
N ASP A 255 6.39 -19.18 12.91
CA ASP A 255 4.93 -19.33 12.98
C ASP A 255 4.20 -18.88 11.69
N ASP A 256 4.92 -18.45 10.64
CA ASP A 256 4.35 -18.27 9.31
C ASP A 256 4.19 -19.66 8.64
N ASN A 257 2.97 -19.98 8.21
CA ASN A 257 2.63 -21.30 7.71
C ASN A 257 2.26 -21.31 6.22
N GLU A 258 1.82 -20.17 5.69
CA GLU A 258 1.34 -20.02 4.31
C GLU A 258 2.02 -18.84 3.61
N PRO A 259 2.24 -18.91 2.30
CA PRO A 259 2.73 -17.78 1.53
C PRO A 259 1.92 -16.51 1.78
N GLY A 260 2.61 -15.39 2.00
CA GLY A 260 1.99 -14.12 2.35
C GLY A 260 1.53 -14.00 3.80
N ASP A 261 1.81 -14.99 4.66
CA ASP A 261 1.66 -14.80 6.11
C ASP A 261 2.58 -13.69 6.60
N ALA A 262 2.11 -12.90 7.54
CA ALA A 262 2.88 -11.84 8.20
C ALA A 262 2.63 -11.86 9.71
N THR A 263 2.69 -13.06 10.32
CA THR A 263 2.42 -13.23 11.77
C THR A 263 3.54 -12.68 12.63
N GLY A 264 4.73 -12.55 12.04
CA GLY A 264 5.89 -11.92 12.65
C GLY A 264 5.85 -10.39 12.64
N ASP A 265 4.91 -9.75 11.93
CA ASP A 265 4.74 -8.29 11.99
C ASP A 265 4.12 -7.90 13.34
N GLN A 266 4.98 -7.66 14.34
CA GLN A 266 4.65 -7.39 15.73
C GLN A 266 5.25 -6.05 16.16
N PRO A 267 4.58 -4.92 15.83
CA PRO A 267 5.11 -3.57 16.08
C PRO A 267 5.45 -3.27 17.54
N ASP A 268 4.66 -3.82 18.47
CA ASP A 268 4.86 -3.70 19.91
C ASP A 268 6.13 -4.41 20.42
N LYS A 269 6.70 -5.31 19.60
CA LYS A 269 7.94 -6.03 19.87
C LYS A 269 9.07 -5.66 18.91
N HIS A 270 8.93 -4.55 18.20
CA HIS A 270 9.90 -4.05 17.23
C HIS A 270 10.18 -4.99 16.03
N TRP A 271 9.35 -5.99 15.78
CA TRP A 271 9.44 -6.82 14.59
C TRP A 271 8.51 -6.29 13.50
N ARG A 272 9.04 -6.12 12.29
CA ARG A 272 8.32 -5.60 11.14
C ARG A 272 8.52 -6.49 9.92
N ALA A 273 7.50 -6.66 9.12
CA ALA A 273 7.68 -7.19 7.79
C ALA A 273 8.66 -6.29 7.01
N ALA A 274 9.60 -6.91 6.29
CA ALA A 274 10.58 -6.20 5.47
C ALA A 274 9.90 -5.65 4.21
N LEU A 275 9.27 -4.48 4.31
CA LEU A 275 8.52 -3.88 3.22
C LEU A 275 9.42 -3.07 2.29
N ALA A 276 9.26 -3.28 0.98
CA ALA A 276 9.80 -2.41 -0.07
C ALA A 276 9.06 -1.07 -0.08
N VAL A 277 7.72 -1.14 -0.06
CA VAL A 277 6.83 0.00 0.11
C VAL A 277 5.67 -0.39 1.03
N ARG A 278 5.20 0.55 1.83
CA ARG A 278 3.99 0.40 2.63
C ARG A 278 2.83 1.15 1.99
N TYR A 279 1.62 0.64 2.19
CA TYR A 279 0.42 1.36 1.79
C TYR A 279 0.01 2.38 2.86
N PHE A 280 -0.62 3.45 2.42
CA PHE A 280 -1.25 4.39 3.34
C PHE A 280 -2.35 3.68 4.14
N MET A 281 -2.45 4.01 5.42
CA MET A 281 -3.54 3.57 6.29
C MET A 281 -4.02 4.79 7.09
N PRO A 282 -5.31 5.12 7.08
CA PRO A 282 -5.84 6.20 7.89
C PRO A 282 -5.61 5.96 9.38
N GLU A 283 -5.44 7.04 10.12
CA GLU A 283 -5.41 6.96 11.59
C GLU A 283 -6.70 6.29 12.11
N GLY A 284 -6.54 5.41 13.08
CA GLY A 284 -7.66 4.65 13.65
C GLY A 284 -8.07 3.42 12.86
N VAL A 285 -7.38 3.10 11.74
CA VAL A 285 -7.61 1.90 10.94
C VAL A 285 -6.38 0.98 10.97
N THR A 286 -6.60 -0.30 10.90
CA THR A 286 -5.56 -1.34 10.88
C THR A 286 -6.00 -2.54 10.03
N VAL A 287 -5.05 -3.40 9.72
CA VAL A 287 -5.31 -4.74 9.17
C VAL A 287 -5.38 -5.73 10.35
N ARG A 288 -6.38 -6.61 10.32
CA ARG A 288 -6.56 -7.62 11.35
C ARG A 288 -6.81 -8.99 10.74
N ARG A 289 -6.23 -10.03 11.34
CA ARG A 289 -6.59 -11.43 11.01
C ARG A 289 -8.03 -11.71 11.41
N ASN A 290 -8.74 -12.39 10.54
CA ASN A 290 -10.11 -12.87 10.80
C ASN A 290 -10.13 -14.36 11.14
N HIS A 291 -11.30 -14.85 11.57
CA HIS A 291 -11.48 -16.24 12.00
C HIS A 291 -11.32 -17.27 10.87
N PHE A 292 -11.35 -16.83 9.61
CA PHE A 292 -11.23 -17.68 8.44
C PHE A 292 -9.81 -17.75 7.86
N GLY A 293 -8.82 -17.24 8.62
CA GLY A 293 -7.41 -17.23 8.20
C GLY A 293 -7.04 -16.11 7.23
N GLY A 294 -8.02 -15.33 6.75
CA GLY A 294 -7.79 -14.13 5.94
C GLY A 294 -7.54 -12.88 6.79
N VAL A 295 -7.55 -11.73 6.13
CA VAL A 295 -7.42 -10.42 6.75
C VAL A 295 -8.61 -9.53 6.43
N SER A 296 -8.91 -8.61 7.34
CA SER A 296 -9.94 -7.60 7.19
C SER A 296 -9.38 -6.25 7.60
N LEU A 297 -9.87 -5.19 6.98
CA LEU A 297 -9.73 -3.86 7.54
C LEU A 297 -10.57 -3.77 8.81
N ALA A 298 -10.01 -3.16 9.84
CA ALA A 298 -10.66 -2.97 11.12
C ALA A 298 -10.28 -1.62 11.72
N THR A 299 -11.04 -1.13 12.68
CA THR A 299 -10.59 -0.03 13.52
C THR A 299 -9.47 -0.51 14.46
N THR A 300 -8.66 0.40 14.97
CA THR A 300 -7.65 0.10 16.01
C THR A 300 -8.27 -0.44 17.29
N ALA A 301 -9.56 -0.18 17.54
CA ALA A 301 -10.34 -0.80 18.60
C ALA A 301 -10.76 -2.26 18.27
N GLY A 302 -10.46 -2.76 17.06
CA GLY A 302 -10.68 -4.13 16.63
C GLY A 302 -12.04 -4.43 16.00
N PHE A 303 -12.87 -3.42 15.73
CA PHE A 303 -14.15 -3.60 15.03
C PHE A 303 -13.93 -3.73 13.52
N THR A 304 -14.56 -4.72 12.91
CA THR A 304 -14.45 -5.02 11.48
C THR A 304 -15.07 -3.90 10.64
N LEU A 305 -14.41 -3.56 9.54
CA LEU A 305 -14.93 -2.64 8.52
C LEU A 305 -15.60 -3.42 7.39
N TYR A 306 -16.67 -2.85 6.87
CA TYR A 306 -17.52 -3.47 5.86
C TYR A 306 -17.67 -2.57 4.65
N ILE A 307 -17.87 -3.23 3.50
CA ILE A 307 -18.32 -2.62 2.25
C ILE A 307 -19.70 -3.19 1.89
N ARG A 308 -20.46 -2.40 1.12
CA ARG A 308 -21.71 -2.81 0.52
C ARG A 308 -21.48 -3.05 -0.96
N ASP A 309 -21.63 -4.29 -1.39
CA ASP A 309 -21.32 -4.70 -2.76
C ASP A 309 -22.57 -5.33 -3.41
N ARG A 310 -22.50 -5.57 -4.70
CA ARG A 310 -23.54 -6.31 -5.41
C ARG A 310 -23.45 -7.80 -5.05
N SER A 311 -24.58 -8.47 -4.90
CA SER A 311 -24.58 -9.89 -4.54
C SER A 311 -23.93 -10.75 -5.63
N GLY A 312 -23.31 -11.85 -5.19
CA GLY A 312 -22.55 -12.77 -6.03
C GLY A 312 -23.30 -13.44 -7.17
N TYR A 313 -24.62 -13.30 -7.23
CA TYR A 313 -25.40 -13.77 -8.37
C TYR A 313 -25.04 -13.00 -9.65
N MET A 314 -24.76 -11.70 -9.53
CA MET A 314 -24.18 -10.89 -10.62
C MET A 314 -22.68 -11.14 -10.78
N GLN A 315 -22.01 -11.59 -9.72
CA GLN A 315 -20.58 -11.94 -9.75
C GLN A 315 -20.32 -13.29 -10.45
N GLY A 316 -21.24 -14.23 -10.41
CA GLY A 316 -21.06 -15.60 -10.97
C GLY A 316 -20.78 -15.64 -12.45
N HIS A 317 -21.18 -14.62 -13.21
CA HIS A 317 -20.90 -14.52 -14.65
C HIS A 317 -19.70 -13.61 -15.00
N SER A 318 -19.24 -12.77 -14.09
CA SER A 318 -18.06 -11.92 -14.29
C SER A 318 -16.82 -12.44 -13.56
N LEU A 319 -16.97 -13.42 -12.70
CA LEU A 319 -15.86 -14.03 -11.96
C LEU A 319 -15.16 -15.13 -12.75
N ARG A 320 -14.48 -14.75 -13.76
CA ARG A 320 -13.12 -15.28 -13.89
C ARG A 320 -12.28 -14.53 -12.86
N ARG A 321 -11.73 -15.27 -11.89
CA ARG A 321 -10.86 -14.77 -10.82
C ARG A 321 -10.01 -13.60 -11.32
N GLY A 322 -10.06 -12.46 -10.65
CA GLY A 322 -9.14 -11.34 -10.84
C GLY A 322 -9.64 -10.19 -11.72
N ILE A 323 -10.93 -10.12 -12.08
CA ILE A 323 -11.48 -8.89 -12.64
C ILE A 323 -12.21 -8.17 -11.50
N PRO A 324 -11.66 -7.08 -10.95
CA PRO A 324 -12.42 -6.23 -10.05
C PRO A 324 -13.64 -5.73 -10.83
N LEU A 325 -14.83 -5.99 -10.32
CA LEU A 325 -16.03 -5.36 -10.85
C LEU A 325 -15.81 -3.86 -10.75
N VAL A 326 -15.70 -3.26 -11.90
CA VAL A 326 -15.57 -1.83 -12.22
C VAL A 326 -15.46 -0.92 -10.98
N PRO A 327 -14.31 -0.31 -10.71
CA PRO A 327 -14.11 0.64 -9.61
C PRO A 327 -15.14 1.79 -9.60
N ALA A 328 -15.71 2.12 -10.74
CA ALA A 328 -16.76 3.12 -10.89
C ALA A 328 -18.07 2.79 -10.13
N ALA A 329 -18.34 1.52 -9.79
CA ALA A 329 -19.57 1.18 -9.09
C ALA A 329 -19.56 1.62 -7.61
N GLY A 330 -18.40 1.64 -6.96
CA GLY A 330 -18.26 2.08 -5.56
C GLY A 330 -18.47 3.56 -5.36
N ARG A 331 -18.21 4.37 -6.39
CA ARG A 331 -18.39 5.84 -6.35
C ARG A 331 -19.70 6.34 -6.92
N GLN A 332 -20.51 5.49 -7.50
CA GLN A 332 -21.91 5.80 -7.70
C GLN A 332 -22.58 5.75 -6.32
N ILE A 333 -22.44 6.84 -5.60
CA ILE A 333 -23.04 7.09 -4.29
C ILE A 333 -24.51 6.68 -4.26
N GLY A 334 -25.21 6.72 -5.41
CA GLY A 334 -26.62 6.33 -5.52
C GLY A 334 -26.95 4.85 -5.30
N LEU A 335 -26.05 3.90 -5.60
CA LEU A 335 -26.33 2.45 -5.43
C LEU A 335 -25.74 1.83 -4.17
N SER A 336 -24.68 2.44 -3.63
CA SER A 336 -24.05 2.03 -2.38
C SER A 336 -24.34 3.00 -1.23
N ALA A 337 -25.07 4.08 -1.48
CA ALA A 337 -25.45 5.03 -0.45
C ALA A 337 -26.34 4.34 0.59
N CYS A 338 -25.80 4.21 1.76
CA CYS A 338 -26.54 3.82 2.94
C CYS A 338 -27.33 5.06 3.39
N ASP A 339 -28.65 5.03 3.25
CA ASP A 339 -29.54 6.13 3.66
C ASP A 339 -29.58 6.27 5.20
N PRO A 340 -30.26 7.29 5.77
CA PRO A 340 -30.31 7.48 7.23
C PRO A 340 -30.89 6.30 8.01
N VAL A 341 -31.72 5.46 7.38
CA VAL A 341 -32.27 4.25 8.02
C VAL A 341 -31.21 3.17 8.05
N CYS A 342 -30.53 2.95 6.96
CA CYS A 342 -29.39 2.04 6.83
C CYS A 342 -28.26 2.41 7.82
N LEU A 343 -27.94 3.70 7.94
CA LEU A 343 -26.86 4.18 8.83
C LEU A 343 -27.07 3.86 10.32
N LYS A 344 -28.29 3.57 10.74
CA LYS A 344 -28.53 3.11 12.12
C LYS A 344 -27.89 1.76 12.41
N ASN A 345 -27.88 0.89 11.41
CA ASN A 345 -27.27 -0.44 11.52
C ASN A 345 -25.83 -0.45 10.98
N TRP A 346 -25.54 0.42 10.03
CA TRP A 346 -24.26 0.51 9.34
C TRP A 346 -23.64 1.92 9.45
N PRO A 347 -23.14 2.28 10.64
CA PRO A 347 -22.49 3.58 10.81
C PRO A 347 -21.33 3.76 9.81
N ALA A 348 -21.27 4.92 9.15
CA ALA A 348 -20.19 5.24 8.22
C ALA A 348 -18.86 5.40 8.96
N LEU A 349 -17.76 4.89 8.40
CA LEU A 349 -16.42 5.19 8.89
C LEU A 349 -16.08 6.66 8.58
N GLN A 350 -16.15 7.49 9.60
CA GLN A 350 -15.95 8.94 9.45
C GLN A 350 -14.52 9.26 9.05
N ALA A 351 -14.36 10.16 8.08
CA ALA A 351 -13.09 10.76 7.76
C ALA A 351 -12.98 12.14 8.43
N PRO A 352 -11.87 12.45 9.11
CA PRO A 352 -11.69 13.76 9.75
C PRO A 352 -11.70 14.90 8.72
N PRO A 353 -11.97 16.16 9.14
CA PRO A 353 -12.08 17.29 8.22
C PRO A 353 -10.85 17.53 7.34
N ASN A 354 -9.66 17.22 7.86
CA ASN A 354 -8.38 17.36 7.18
C ASN A 354 -7.94 16.08 6.45
N ALA A 355 -8.77 15.03 6.42
CA ALA A 355 -8.44 13.80 5.72
C ALA A 355 -8.16 14.06 4.24
N GLN A 356 -7.10 13.46 3.72
CA GLN A 356 -6.70 13.55 2.33
C GLN A 356 -6.56 12.14 1.74
N PRO A 357 -6.87 11.96 0.46
CA PRO A 357 -6.71 10.67 -0.21
C PRO A 357 -5.24 10.31 -0.36
N SER A 358 -4.93 9.00 -0.28
CA SER A 358 -3.63 8.44 -0.60
C SER A 358 -3.74 6.94 -0.88
N GLY A 359 -3.03 6.44 -1.89
CA GLY A 359 -3.08 5.05 -2.30
C GLY A 359 -4.49 4.61 -2.65
N PHE A 360 -4.94 3.52 -2.06
CA PHE A 360 -6.30 2.99 -2.27
C PHE A 360 -7.38 3.69 -1.44
N TRP A 361 -7.00 4.65 -0.60
CA TRP A 361 -7.90 5.39 0.28
C TRP A 361 -8.32 6.72 -0.31
N ASP A 362 -9.61 7.02 -0.17
CA ASP A 362 -10.17 8.29 -0.60
C ASP A 362 -11.27 8.73 0.36
N VAL A 363 -11.78 9.94 0.18
CA VAL A 363 -12.79 10.56 1.02
C VAL A 363 -14.00 10.96 0.19
N ALA A 364 -15.13 10.34 0.48
CA ALA A 364 -16.42 10.72 -0.09
C ALA A 364 -17.13 11.72 0.83
N THR A 365 -17.77 12.72 0.25
CA THR A 365 -18.73 13.60 0.94
C THR A 365 -20.12 13.02 0.76
N ARG A 366 -20.83 12.78 1.83
CA ARG A 366 -22.21 12.29 1.85
C ARG A 366 -23.20 13.46 1.65
N ASP A 367 -24.45 13.12 1.34
CA ASP A 367 -25.52 14.13 1.11
C ASP A 367 -25.79 14.99 2.36
N ASP A 368 -25.53 14.46 3.55
CA ASP A 368 -25.63 15.18 4.82
C ASP A 368 -24.40 16.07 5.13
N GLY A 369 -23.44 16.14 4.21
CA GLY A 369 -22.20 16.91 4.35
C GLY A 369 -21.11 16.22 5.17
N THR A 370 -21.37 15.04 5.75
CA THR A 370 -20.34 14.29 6.48
C THR A 370 -19.34 13.66 5.52
N ARG A 371 -18.09 13.49 6.00
CA ARG A 371 -17.01 12.89 5.23
C ARG A 371 -16.81 11.44 5.65
N GLN A 372 -16.68 10.56 4.70
CA GLN A 372 -16.56 9.12 4.90
C GLN A 372 -15.34 8.57 4.18
N TRP A 373 -14.56 7.75 4.86
CA TRP A 373 -13.49 6.99 4.20
C TRP A 373 -14.04 5.98 3.22
N THR A 374 -13.38 5.90 2.07
CA THR A 374 -13.56 4.86 1.07
C THR A 374 -12.25 4.11 0.84
N TYR A 375 -12.34 2.83 0.51
CA TYR A 375 -11.22 2.00 0.16
C TYR A 375 -11.48 1.33 -1.18
N MET A 376 -10.55 1.44 -2.13
CA MET A 376 -10.72 0.96 -3.52
C MET A 376 -12.05 1.43 -4.16
N GLY A 377 -12.52 2.63 -3.80
CA GLY A 377 -13.77 3.21 -4.27
C GLY A 377 -15.02 2.78 -3.51
N TYR A 378 -14.93 1.89 -2.53
CA TYR A 378 -16.06 1.47 -1.70
C TYR A 378 -16.13 2.27 -0.40
N PRO A 379 -17.27 2.91 -0.09
CA PRO A 379 -17.51 3.50 1.22
C PRO A 379 -17.40 2.45 2.33
N LEU A 380 -16.75 2.80 3.44
CA LEU A 380 -16.52 1.91 4.55
C LEU A 380 -17.49 2.17 5.69
N PHE A 381 -17.96 1.09 6.30
CA PHE A 381 -18.94 1.10 7.36
C PHE A 381 -18.50 0.20 8.53
N LEU A 382 -19.07 0.49 9.69
CA LEU A 382 -19.12 -0.40 10.85
C LEU A 382 -20.45 -1.15 10.83
N TYR A 383 -20.60 -2.15 11.66
CA TYR A 383 -21.87 -2.83 11.86
C TYR A 383 -22.30 -2.77 13.34
N SER A 384 -23.52 -2.27 13.58
CA SER A 384 -24.05 -2.11 14.95
C SER A 384 -24.28 -3.45 15.66
N GLY A 385 -24.34 -4.55 14.91
CA GLY A 385 -24.46 -5.91 15.44
C GLY A 385 -23.15 -6.49 15.99
N ASP A 386 -21.99 -5.89 15.66
CA ASP A 386 -20.70 -6.25 16.24
C ASP A 386 -20.62 -5.66 17.65
N LYS A 387 -20.39 -6.50 18.66
CA LYS A 387 -20.37 -6.12 20.07
C LYS A 387 -18.99 -6.18 20.71
N ALA A 388 -18.10 -6.97 20.10
CA ALA A 388 -16.73 -7.15 20.59
C ALA A 388 -15.71 -7.01 19.46
N PRO A 389 -14.46 -6.65 19.77
CA PRO A 389 -13.36 -6.69 18.83
C PRO A 389 -13.26 -8.08 18.18
N GLY A 390 -13.24 -8.09 16.83
CA GLY A 390 -13.17 -9.32 16.05
C GLY A 390 -14.49 -9.89 15.62
N ASP A 391 -15.60 -9.36 16.07
CA ASP A 391 -16.90 -9.73 15.54
C ASP A 391 -16.93 -9.44 14.03
N MET A 392 -17.64 -10.33 13.30
CA MET A 392 -17.85 -10.24 11.86
C MET A 392 -19.32 -10.54 11.52
N ASN A 393 -20.22 -10.16 12.43
CA ASN A 393 -21.66 -10.46 12.30
C ASN A 393 -22.32 -9.74 11.10
N GLY A 394 -21.65 -8.73 10.55
CA GLY A 394 -22.09 -8.01 9.36
C GLY A 394 -21.70 -8.68 8.04
N ASN A 395 -20.88 -9.75 8.07
CA ASN A 395 -20.45 -10.40 6.83
C ASN A 395 -21.57 -11.26 6.24
N ASP A 396 -21.71 -11.20 4.88
CA ASP A 396 -22.71 -11.94 4.11
C ASP A 396 -24.18 -11.62 4.47
N ILE A 397 -24.46 -10.41 4.93
CA ILE A 397 -25.82 -9.90 5.08
C ILE A 397 -26.31 -9.40 3.72
N TYR A 398 -27.41 -10.01 3.24
CA TYR A 398 -28.03 -9.66 1.97
C TYR A 398 -29.16 -8.65 2.16
N GLU A 399 -29.19 -7.64 1.29
CA GLU A 399 -30.28 -6.67 1.21
C GLU A 399 -30.95 -6.74 -0.15
N PHE A 400 -32.27 -6.82 -0.15
CA PHE A 400 -33.06 -6.79 -1.36
C PHE A 400 -33.59 -5.37 -1.57
N LEU A 401 -33.32 -4.78 -2.73
CA LEU A 401 -33.82 -3.46 -3.09
C LEU A 401 -35.19 -3.60 -3.77
N PRO A 402 -36.29 -3.26 -3.11
CA PRO A 402 -37.63 -3.35 -3.72
C PRO A 402 -37.72 -2.37 -4.90
N GLY A 403 -38.15 -2.88 -6.05
CA GLY A 403 -38.54 -2.07 -7.21
C GLY A 403 -37.42 -1.63 -8.16
N GLN A 404 -36.17 -1.98 -7.92
CA GLN A 404 -35.09 -1.75 -8.90
C GLN A 404 -34.88 -3.00 -9.76
N ASP A 405 -35.43 -2.98 -10.95
CA ASP A 405 -35.15 -3.98 -11.98
C ASP A 405 -33.85 -3.61 -12.70
N LEU A 406 -32.71 -4.02 -12.14
CA LEU A 406 -31.39 -3.77 -12.72
C LEU A 406 -31.21 -4.41 -14.11
N PHE A 407 -32.06 -5.36 -14.47
CA PHE A 407 -32.04 -5.98 -15.79
C PHE A 407 -32.60 -5.06 -16.88
N LYS A 408 -33.50 -4.14 -16.54
CA LYS A 408 -34.02 -3.15 -17.49
C LYS A 408 -32.97 -2.11 -17.90
N THR A 409 -32.04 -1.78 -17.00
CA THR A 409 -30.97 -0.81 -17.28
C THR A 409 -29.77 -1.41 -17.98
N ALA A 410 -29.58 -2.75 -17.95
CA ALA A 410 -28.41 -3.41 -18.49
C ALA A 410 -28.65 -4.10 -19.85
N ASN A 411 -29.85 -4.06 -20.43
CA ASN A 411 -30.22 -4.77 -21.67
C ASN A 411 -29.85 -6.28 -21.64
N LEU A 412 -29.87 -6.90 -20.49
CA LEU A 412 -29.58 -8.33 -20.34
C LEU A 412 -30.86 -9.16 -20.54
N PRO A 413 -30.77 -10.31 -21.20
CA PRO A 413 -31.94 -11.17 -21.40
C PRO A 413 -32.53 -11.63 -20.06
N PRO A 414 -33.83 -11.73 -19.94
CA PRO A 414 -34.53 -12.15 -18.72
C PRO A 414 -34.37 -13.68 -18.47
N ILE A 415 -33.18 -14.06 -17.95
CA ILE A 415 -32.89 -15.49 -17.71
C ILE A 415 -33.38 -15.93 -16.31
N MET A 416 -33.90 -15.01 -15.47
CA MET A 416 -34.27 -15.31 -14.10
C MET A 416 -35.64 -14.76 -13.70
N PRO A 417 -36.49 -15.57 -13.12
CA PRO A 417 -37.84 -15.18 -12.74
C PRO A 417 -37.95 -14.28 -11.50
N HIS A 418 -36.84 -13.97 -10.81
CA HIS A 418 -36.85 -13.21 -9.57
C HIS A 418 -35.69 -12.20 -9.51
N GLY A 419 -35.63 -11.31 -10.49
CA GLY A 419 -34.58 -10.28 -10.64
C GLY A 419 -34.69 -9.11 -9.68
N SER A 420 -34.61 -9.33 -8.38
CA SER A 420 -34.28 -8.25 -7.45
C SER A 420 -32.77 -8.09 -7.38
N ALA A 421 -32.28 -6.85 -7.60
CA ALA A 421 -30.88 -6.56 -7.30
C ALA A 421 -30.68 -6.76 -5.81
N SER A 422 -29.85 -7.70 -5.47
CA SER A 422 -29.44 -7.88 -4.09
C SER A 422 -28.09 -7.21 -3.90
N LEU A 423 -27.96 -6.51 -2.79
CA LEU A 423 -26.70 -6.01 -2.27
C LEU A 423 -26.26 -6.97 -1.16
N VAL A 424 -24.97 -7.07 -0.96
CA VAL A 424 -24.40 -7.88 0.09
C VAL A 424 -23.39 -7.04 0.87
N TRP A 425 -23.47 -7.14 2.18
CA TRP A 425 -22.47 -6.60 3.08
C TRP A 425 -21.34 -7.59 3.25
N ARG A 426 -20.12 -7.13 3.06
CA ARG A 426 -18.93 -7.95 3.21
C ARG A 426 -17.89 -7.22 4.01
N GLN A 427 -17.07 -7.97 4.74
CA GLN A 427 -15.86 -7.42 5.31
C GLN A 427 -15.01 -6.75 4.24
N ALA A 428 -14.47 -5.60 4.54
CA ALA A 428 -13.46 -4.96 3.69
C ALA A 428 -12.13 -5.68 3.89
N SER A 429 -11.51 -6.09 2.79
CA SER A 429 -10.18 -6.72 2.81
C SER A 429 -9.17 -5.79 2.13
N PRO A 430 -7.92 -5.73 2.64
CA PRO A 430 -6.84 -4.95 2.02
C PRO A 430 -6.40 -5.53 0.69
#